data_c8cabc464bcfe3565c567f326ef151d2
#
_entry.id   c8cabc464bcfe3565c567f326ef151d2
#
_cell.length_a   1.000
_cell.length_b   1.000
_cell.length_c   1.000
_cell.angle_alpha   90.00
_cell.angle_beta   90.00
_cell.angle_gamma   90.00
#
_symmetry.space_group_name_H-M   'P 1'
#
loop_
_entity.id
_entity.type
_entity.pdbx_description
1 polymer ?
#
loop_
_entity_poly.entity_id
_entity_poly.type
_entity_poly.pdbx_seq_one_letter_code
_entity_poly.pdbx_strand_id
1 'polypeptide(L)'
;GGPTYKLYDQIIQDEEVYEQTRINEEKKRREAEDFINRFRAQANRARAVQSRIKALEKMGKLEKMNEQDTLDFQFNAEPFHGKWLLEAENITFAFHHDNPPLIEDLSFAIRKKDRIGVIGKNGKGKTTLLGILAGDLTPVEGRVIIHQNVKTAYFGQTNIDRLDPGRTVEEEILGVQQDYNKNAARNICGAMMFEGDNALK
;
A
#
# COMPACT_ATOMS: atom_id res chain seq x y z
N GLY A 1 14.51 -20.15 9.75
CA GLY A 1 13.50 -19.55 8.93
C GLY A 1 12.36 -20.52 8.64
N GLY A 2 11.15 -20.19 9.10
CA GLY A 2 9.93 -20.93 8.79
C GLY A 2 9.20 -20.32 7.57
N PRO A 3 8.18 -20.99 7.05
CA PRO A 3 7.39 -20.45 5.95
C PRO A 3 6.65 -19.18 6.36
N THR A 4 6.60 -18.20 5.47
CA THR A 4 6.08 -16.84 5.68
C THR A 4 4.65 -16.80 6.24
N TYR A 5 3.78 -17.76 5.87
CA TYR A 5 2.40 -17.83 6.39
C TYR A 5 2.34 -18.08 7.91
N LYS A 6 3.26 -18.87 8.46
CA LYS A 6 3.33 -19.09 9.92
C LYS A 6 3.71 -17.84 10.70
N LEU A 7 4.52 -16.96 10.07
CA LEU A 7 4.87 -15.68 10.65
C LEU A 7 3.64 -14.75 10.69
N TYR A 8 2.86 -14.71 9.61
CA TYR A 8 1.62 -13.94 9.56
C TYR A 8 0.59 -14.43 10.59
N ASP A 9 0.39 -15.75 10.69
CA ASP A 9 -0.51 -16.34 11.68
C ASP A 9 -0.08 -15.98 13.11
N GLN A 10 1.23 -15.98 13.37
CA GLN A 10 1.78 -15.62 14.68
C GLN A 10 1.60 -14.13 14.97
N ILE A 11 1.83 -13.24 14.00
CA ILE A 11 1.60 -11.79 14.15
C ILE A 11 0.12 -11.52 14.48
N ILE A 12 -0.81 -12.14 13.74
CA ILE A 12 -2.26 -11.97 13.98
C ILE A 12 -2.64 -12.44 15.39
N GLN A 13 -2.11 -13.58 15.83
CA GLN A 13 -2.37 -14.08 17.19
C GLN A 13 -1.79 -13.15 18.28
N ASP A 14 -0.58 -12.65 18.07
CA ASP A 14 0.05 -11.72 19.01
C ASP A 14 -0.72 -10.39 19.10
N GLU A 15 -1.24 -9.89 17.97
CA GLU A 15 -2.09 -8.70 17.91
C GLU A 15 -3.43 -8.92 18.62
N GLU A 16 -4.09 -10.05 18.42
CA GLU A 16 -5.34 -10.41 19.12
C GLU A 16 -5.12 -10.49 20.63
N VAL A 17 -4.04 -11.15 21.07
CA VAL A 17 -3.69 -11.27 22.50
C VAL A 17 -3.39 -9.90 23.11
N TYR A 18 -2.65 -9.05 22.41
CA TYR A 18 -2.37 -7.69 22.86
C TYR A 18 -3.64 -6.88 23.02
N GLU A 19 -4.52 -6.86 22.01
CA GLU A 19 -5.76 -6.09 22.04
C GLU A 19 -6.71 -6.60 23.13
N GLN A 20 -6.82 -7.92 23.33
CA GLN A 20 -7.59 -8.50 24.42
C GLN A 20 -7.02 -8.10 25.80
N THR A 21 -5.71 -8.06 25.92
CA THR A 21 -5.02 -7.61 27.13
C THR A 21 -5.29 -6.14 27.40
N ARG A 22 -5.21 -5.28 26.38
CA ARG A 22 -5.51 -3.85 26.46
C ARG A 22 -6.95 -3.60 26.92
N ILE A 23 -7.93 -4.29 26.32
CA ILE A 23 -9.34 -4.17 26.68
C ILE A 23 -9.56 -4.58 28.16
N ASN A 24 -8.93 -5.66 28.61
CA ASN A 24 -9.04 -6.13 29.98
C ASN A 24 -8.40 -5.14 30.97
N GLU A 25 -7.26 -4.55 30.62
CA GLU A 25 -6.61 -3.52 31.46
C GLU A 25 -7.43 -2.23 31.50
N GLU A 26 -7.98 -1.79 30.40
CA GLU A 26 -8.85 -0.63 30.34
C GLU A 26 -10.12 -0.81 31.19
N LYS A 27 -10.70 -2.02 31.15
CA LYS A 27 -11.84 -2.37 32.02
C LYS A 27 -11.47 -2.29 33.51
N LYS A 28 -10.33 -2.91 33.90
CA LYS A 28 -9.84 -2.85 35.29
C LYS A 28 -9.54 -1.42 35.72
N ARG A 29 -9.00 -0.60 34.86
CA ARG A 29 -8.74 0.81 35.09
C ARG A 29 -10.03 1.57 35.33
N ARG A 30 -11.02 1.40 34.49
CA ARG A 30 -12.36 2.03 34.62
C ARG A 30 -13.04 1.64 35.93
N GLU A 31 -13.03 0.33 36.28
CA GLU A 31 -13.56 -0.16 37.54
C GLU A 31 -12.85 0.45 38.77
N ALA A 32 -11.54 0.64 38.69
CA ALA A 32 -10.77 1.29 39.76
C ALA A 32 -11.09 2.80 39.87
N GLU A 33 -11.22 3.50 38.75
CA GLU A 33 -11.62 4.91 38.69
C GLU A 33 -13.04 5.12 39.23
N ASP A 34 -13.99 4.27 38.84
CA ASP A 34 -15.36 4.29 39.34
C ASP A 34 -15.42 4.07 40.88
N PHE A 35 -14.63 3.12 41.36
CA PHE A 35 -14.53 2.89 42.80
C PHE A 35 -13.95 4.12 43.55
N ILE A 36 -12.89 4.71 43.02
CA ILE A 36 -12.26 5.91 43.60
C ILE A 36 -13.29 7.06 43.62
N ASN A 37 -13.97 7.31 42.51
CA ASN A 37 -14.96 8.40 42.39
C ASN A 37 -16.14 8.21 43.36
N ARG A 38 -16.63 6.97 43.50
CA ARG A 38 -17.76 6.66 44.38
C ARG A 38 -17.43 6.78 45.87
N PHE A 39 -16.22 6.45 46.28
CA PHE A 39 -15.85 6.32 47.68
C PHE A 39 -14.83 7.37 48.17
N ARG A 40 -14.40 8.32 47.32
CA ARG A 40 -13.39 9.32 47.63
C ARG A 40 -13.71 10.17 48.90
N ALA A 41 -14.99 10.43 49.14
CA ALA A 41 -15.43 11.27 50.28
C ALA A 41 -15.70 10.49 51.58
N GLN A 42 -15.56 9.16 51.57
CA GLN A 42 -15.88 8.32 52.72
C GLN A 42 -14.63 8.01 53.53
N ALA A 43 -14.53 8.55 54.73
CA ALA A 43 -13.38 8.40 55.65
C ALA A 43 -13.08 6.93 56.01
N ASN A 44 -14.12 6.10 56.15
CA ASN A 44 -13.96 4.66 56.48
C ASN A 44 -13.39 3.83 55.30
N ARG A 45 -13.36 4.38 54.11
CA ARG A 45 -12.79 3.71 52.91
C ARG A 45 -11.54 4.38 52.39
N ALA A 46 -11.03 5.41 53.05
CA ALA A 46 -9.85 6.16 52.61
C ALA A 46 -8.63 5.30 52.32
N ARG A 47 -8.36 4.28 53.11
CA ARG A 47 -7.23 3.36 52.91
C ARG A 47 -7.40 2.52 51.64
N ALA A 48 -8.61 2.04 51.37
CA ALA A 48 -8.91 1.25 50.18
C ALA A 48 -8.84 2.10 48.89
N VAL A 49 -9.31 3.36 48.98
CA VAL A 49 -9.21 4.32 47.86
C VAL A 49 -7.75 4.65 47.55
N GLN A 50 -6.92 4.94 48.56
CA GLN A 50 -5.49 5.20 48.38
C GLN A 50 -4.74 3.97 47.78
N SER A 51 -5.07 2.78 48.21
CA SER A 51 -4.48 1.55 47.64
C SER A 51 -4.81 1.42 46.16
N ARG A 52 -6.04 1.77 45.74
CA ARG A 52 -6.45 1.71 44.32
C ARG A 52 -5.82 2.82 43.48
N ILE A 53 -5.64 4.02 44.04
CA ILE A 53 -4.92 5.13 43.38
C ILE A 53 -3.48 4.67 43.08
N LYS A 54 -2.76 4.13 44.08
CA LYS A 54 -1.40 3.64 43.88
C LYS A 54 -1.31 2.48 42.88
N ALA A 55 -2.33 1.61 42.83
CA ALA A 55 -2.40 0.56 41.83
C ALA A 55 -2.59 1.13 40.41
N LEU A 56 -3.45 2.15 40.25
CA LEU A 56 -3.70 2.86 39.00
C LEU A 56 -2.45 3.59 38.48
N GLU A 57 -1.69 4.24 39.39
CA GLU A 57 -0.43 4.91 39.04
C GLU A 57 0.64 3.94 38.55
N LYS A 58 0.62 2.68 39.04
CA LYS A 58 1.55 1.64 38.58
C LYS A 58 1.12 0.93 37.31
N MET A 59 -0.17 1.00 36.96
CA MET A 59 -0.68 0.45 35.70
C MET A 59 -0.22 1.35 34.56
N GLY A 60 0.69 0.87 33.69
CA GLY A 60 1.02 1.51 32.44
C GLY A 60 -0.25 1.69 31.58
N LYS A 61 -0.29 2.72 30.77
CA LYS A 61 -1.34 2.89 29.78
C LYS A 61 -0.90 2.14 28.52
N LEU A 62 -1.55 1.02 28.21
CA LEU A 62 -1.38 0.39 26.90
C LEU A 62 -2.06 1.26 25.86
N GLU A 63 -1.31 1.72 24.89
CA GLU A 63 -1.85 2.47 23.77
C GLU A 63 -2.60 1.51 22.84
N LYS A 64 -3.71 1.99 22.25
CA LYS A 64 -4.39 1.28 21.18
C LYS A 64 -3.37 1.07 20.06
N MET A 65 -3.19 -0.17 19.62
CA MET A 65 -2.44 -0.39 18.39
C MET A 65 -3.13 0.41 17.28
N ASN A 66 -2.36 1.23 16.58
CA ASN A 66 -2.88 1.89 15.41
C ASN A 66 -3.41 0.79 14.49
N GLU A 67 -4.72 0.80 14.23
CA GLU A 67 -5.26 0.03 13.12
C GLU A 67 -4.40 0.40 11.93
N GLN A 68 -3.73 -0.61 11.34
CA GLN A 68 -3.02 -0.35 10.10
C GLN A 68 -4.09 0.07 9.11
N ASP A 69 -4.09 1.34 8.75
CA ASP A 69 -4.97 1.87 7.73
C ASP A 69 -4.74 1.04 6.47
N THR A 70 -5.66 0.11 6.21
CA THR A 70 -5.60 -0.70 5.00
C THR A 70 -5.95 0.20 3.84
N LEU A 71 -5.04 0.28 2.86
CA LEU A 71 -5.30 0.96 1.60
C LEU A 71 -6.49 0.30 0.93
N ASP A 72 -7.66 0.94 1.01
CA ASP A 72 -8.87 0.50 0.32
C ASP A 72 -9.12 1.45 -0.86
N PHE A 73 -8.79 0.99 -2.06
CA PHE A 73 -9.08 1.70 -3.29
C PHE A 73 -9.63 0.76 -4.36
N GLN A 74 -10.53 1.28 -5.18
CA GLN A 74 -11.12 0.55 -6.28
C GLN A 74 -10.76 1.21 -7.61
N PHE A 75 -10.32 0.41 -8.58
CA PHE A 75 -10.12 0.90 -9.94
C PHE A 75 -11.46 0.91 -10.68
N ASN A 76 -11.81 2.05 -11.24
CA ASN A 76 -12.95 2.18 -12.15
C ASN A 76 -12.58 1.56 -13.50
N ALA A 77 -12.88 0.27 -13.67
CA ALA A 77 -12.63 -0.44 -14.91
C ALA A 77 -13.79 -0.25 -15.88
N GLU A 78 -13.51 0.28 -17.07
CA GLU A 78 -14.47 0.32 -18.15
C GLU A 78 -14.70 -1.06 -18.78
N PRO A 79 -15.89 -1.33 -19.34
CA PRO A 79 -16.14 -2.58 -20.07
C PRO A 79 -15.21 -2.68 -21.28
N PHE A 80 -14.48 -3.79 -21.37
CA PHE A 80 -13.59 -4.08 -22.49
C PHE A 80 -14.14 -5.22 -23.32
N HIS A 81 -14.34 -5.00 -24.61
CA HIS A 81 -14.92 -5.98 -25.56
C HIS A 81 -13.88 -6.63 -26.48
N GLY A 82 -12.62 -6.21 -26.43
CA GLY A 82 -11.53 -6.81 -27.19
C GLY A 82 -11.11 -8.17 -26.68
N LYS A 83 -10.46 -8.97 -27.54
CA LYS A 83 -9.90 -10.28 -27.20
C LYS A 83 -8.60 -10.13 -26.39
N TRP A 84 -7.73 -9.21 -26.83
CA TRP A 84 -6.40 -8.96 -26.28
C TRP A 84 -6.30 -7.53 -25.76
N LEU A 85 -5.69 -7.35 -24.61
CA LEU A 85 -5.35 -6.02 -24.07
C LEU A 85 -4.02 -5.53 -24.65
N LEU A 86 -3.07 -6.46 -24.76
CA LEU A 86 -1.73 -6.22 -25.26
C LEU A 86 -1.22 -7.48 -25.97
N GLU A 87 -0.51 -7.30 -27.08
CA GLU A 87 0.22 -8.35 -27.79
C GLU A 87 1.67 -7.91 -27.94
N ALA A 88 2.57 -8.82 -27.59
CA ALA A 88 3.99 -8.71 -27.82
C ALA A 88 4.39 -9.67 -28.93
N GLU A 89 4.97 -9.18 -30.02
CA GLU A 89 5.34 -9.98 -31.18
C GLU A 89 6.85 -9.92 -31.39
N ASN A 90 7.52 -11.07 -31.29
CA ASN A 90 8.94 -11.29 -31.58
C ASN A 90 9.88 -10.26 -30.98
N ILE A 91 9.61 -9.86 -29.72
CA ILE A 91 10.40 -8.82 -29.03
C ILE A 91 11.81 -9.33 -28.82
N THR A 92 12.78 -8.61 -29.38
CA THR A 92 14.20 -8.76 -29.11
C THR A 92 14.74 -7.43 -28.59
N PHE A 93 15.49 -7.46 -27.47
CA PHE A 93 16.04 -6.27 -26.87
C PHE A 93 17.50 -6.47 -26.39
N ALA A 94 18.36 -5.51 -26.74
CA ALA A 94 19.71 -5.36 -26.22
C ALA A 94 19.96 -3.89 -25.90
N PHE A 95 20.74 -3.57 -24.85
CA PHE A 95 21.13 -2.19 -24.53
C PHE A 95 22.15 -1.62 -25.52
N HIS A 96 22.98 -2.49 -26.12
CA HIS A 96 23.96 -2.13 -27.14
C HIS A 96 23.93 -3.18 -28.24
N HIS A 97 24.10 -2.77 -29.48
CA HIS A 97 24.07 -3.66 -30.66
C HIS A 97 25.15 -4.76 -30.61
N ASP A 98 26.28 -4.51 -29.95
CA ASP A 98 27.39 -5.45 -29.85
C ASP A 98 27.23 -6.48 -28.72
N ASN A 99 26.21 -6.31 -27.86
CA ASN A 99 25.96 -7.23 -26.75
C ASN A 99 24.92 -8.29 -27.12
N PRO A 100 25.02 -9.49 -26.54
CA PRO A 100 23.97 -10.48 -26.70
C PRO A 100 22.64 -9.94 -26.21
N PRO A 101 21.53 -10.27 -26.89
CA PRO A 101 20.22 -9.77 -26.51
C PRO A 101 19.87 -10.20 -25.08
N LEU A 102 19.27 -9.29 -24.33
CA LEU A 102 18.78 -9.54 -22.99
C LEU A 102 17.40 -10.24 -23.02
N ILE A 103 16.64 -9.94 -24.06
CA ILE A 103 15.36 -10.58 -24.41
C ILE A 103 15.49 -10.97 -25.89
N GLU A 104 15.12 -12.21 -26.23
CA GLU A 104 15.25 -12.75 -27.57
C GLU A 104 13.95 -13.42 -27.98
N ASP A 105 13.41 -13.01 -29.14
CA ASP A 105 12.23 -13.58 -29.80
C ASP A 105 11.04 -13.89 -28.86
N LEU A 106 10.70 -12.96 -27.97
CA LEU A 106 9.64 -13.13 -27.00
C LEU A 106 8.29 -12.72 -27.57
N SER A 107 7.34 -13.66 -27.64
CA SER A 107 5.98 -13.41 -28.10
C SER A 107 4.97 -13.91 -27.09
N PHE A 108 3.99 -13.08 -26.73
CA PHE A 108 2.87 -13.42 -25.86
C PHE A 108 1.73 -12.41 -26.00
N ALA A 109 0.57 -12.73 -25.42
CA ALA A 109 -0.56 -11.82 -25.39
C ALA A 109 -1.21 -11.81 -24.01
N ILE A 110 -1.71 -10.64 -23.60
CA ILE A 110 -2.40 -10.40 -22.34
C ILE A 110 -3.89 -10.22 -22.62
N ARG A 111 -4.71 -11.00 -21.93
CA ARG A 111 -6.17 -10.94 -22.02
C ARG A 111 -6.78 -10.22 -20.82
N LYS A 112 -8.06 -9.87 -20.95
CA LYS A 112 -8.84 -9.35 -19.83
C LYS A 112 -8.79 -10.29 -18.64
N LYS A 113 -8.52 -9.73 -17.46
CA LYS A 113 -8.38 -10.42 -16.16
C LYS A 113 -7.14 -11.30 -16.00
N ASP A 114 -6.22 -11.34 -16.96
CA ASP A 114 -4.96 -12.04 -16.77
C ASP A 114 -4.16 -11.37 -15.64
N ARG A 115 -3.48 -12.20 -14.86
CA ARG A 115 -2.50 -11.79 -13.85
C ARG A 115 -1.22 -12.54 -14.16
N ILE A 116 -0.21 -11.80 -14.60
CA ILE A 116 1.04 -12.37 -15.08
C ILE A 116 2.16 -12.07 -14.10
N GLY A 117 2.85 -13.11 -13.63
CA GLY A 117 4.06 -12.98 -12.83
C GLY A 117 5.30 -13.17 -13.69
N VAL A 118 6.22 -12.20 -13.68
CA VAL A 118 7.53 -12.32 -14.33
C VAL A 118 8.57 -12.74 -13.29
N ILE A 119 9.06 -13.98 -13.40
CA ILE A 119 9.96 -14.60 -12.43
C ILE A 119 11.33 -14.82 -13.07
N GLY A 120 12.39 -14.56 -12.31
CA GLY A 120 13.77 -14.79 -12.76
C GLY A 120 14.80 -14.19 -11.81
N LYS A 121 16.06 -14.56 -11.97
CA LYS A 121 17.20 -14.02 -11.21
C LYS A 121 17.34 -12.51 -11.47
N ASN A 122 17.99 -11.80 -10.53
CA ASN A 122 18.28 -10.38 -10.70
C ASN A 122 19.18 -10.15 -11.92
N GLY A 123 18.98 -9.04 -12.64
CA GLY A 123 19.72 -8.70 -13.85
C GLY A 123 19.28 -9.47 -15.13
N LYS A 124 18.21 -10.29 -15.07
CA LYS A 124 17.70 -11.05 -16.23
C LYS A 124 16.60 -10.36 -17.03
N GLY A 125 16.54 -9.03 -17.00
CA GLY A 125 15.67 -8.26 -17.88
C GLY A 125 14.21 -8.13 -17.46
N LYS A 126 13.81 -8.51 -16.23
CA LYS A 126 12.42 -8.39 -15.78
C LYS A 126 11.90 -6.95 -15.86
N THR A 127 12.64 -6.01 -15.28
CA THR A 127 12.30 -4.57 -15.32
C THR A 127 12.38 -4.01 -16.73
N THR A 128 13.34 -4.48 -17.52
CA THR A 128 13.48 -4.11 -18.94
C THR A 128 12.26 -4.55 -19.75
N LEU A 129 11.79 -5.77 -19.55
CA LEU A 129 10.58 -6.26 -20.19
C LEU A 129 9.36 -5.38 -19.82
N LEU A 130 9.19 -5.08 -18.53
CA LEU A 130 8.11 -4.20 -18.10
C LEU A 130 8.22 -2.79 -18.69
N GLY A 131 9.44 -2.25 -18.82
CA GLY A 131 9.68 -0.96 -19.49
C GLY A 131 9.34 -0.98 -20.97
N ILE A 132 9.60 -2.09 -21.67
CA ILE A 132 9.21 -2.27 -23.09
C ILE A 132 7.67 -2.32 -23.19
N LEU A 133 7.01 -3.07 -22.32
CA LEU A 133 5.54 -3.18 -22.32
C LEU A 133 4.85 -1.87 -21.95
N ALA A 134 5.50 -1.05 -21.13
CA ALA A 134 5.04 0.29 -20.76
C ALA A 134 5.27 1.35 -21.86
N GLY A 135 6.12 1.04 -22.85
CA GLY A 135 6.52 1.97 -23.90
C GLY A 135 7.69 2.90 -23.53
N ASP A 136 8.34 2.67 -22.38
CA ASP A 136 9.54 3.42 -21.93
C ASP A 136 10.79 3.02 -22.72
N LEU A 137 10.83 1.79 -23.21
CA LEU A 137 11.93 1.24 -23.97
C LEU A 137 11.41 0.69 -25.32
N THR A 138 12.15 0.97 -26.40
CA THR A 138 11.83 0.45 -27.71
C THR A 138 12.62 -0.84 -27.96
N PRO A 139 11.98 -1.95 -28.36
CA PRO A 139 12.70 -3.15 -28.71
C PRO A 139 13.53 -2.96 -29.99
N VAL A 140 14.63 -3.72 -30.14
CA VAL A 140 15.47 -3.71 -31.34
C VAL A 140 14.73 -4.36 -32.51
N GLU A 141 13.99 -5.45 -32.20
CA GLU A 141 13.14 -6.17 -33.14
C GLU A 141 11.80 -6.47 -32.51
N GLY A 142 10.79 -6.69 -33.33
CA GLY A 142 9.43 -6.95 -32.88
C GLY A 142 8.67 -5.69 -32.50
N ARG A 143 7.52 -5.88 -31.86
CA ARG A 143 6.66 -4.76 -31.44
C ARG A 143 5.73 -5.14 -30.30
N VAL A 144 5.27 -4.11 -29.59
CA VAL A 144 4.19 -4.20 -28.61
C VAL A 144 2.96 -3.49 -29.19
N ILE A 145 1.85 -4.20 -29.24
CA ILE A 145 0.56 -3.68 -29.71
C ILE A 145 -0.37 -3.58 -28.52
N ILE A 146 -0.75 -2.37 -28.15
CA ILE A 146 -1.73 -2.12 -27.10
C ILE A 146 -3.06 -1.76 -27.75
N HIS A 147 -4.14 -2.38 -27.30
CA HIS A 147 -5.46 -2.10 -27.84
C HIS A 147 -5.84 -0.62 -27.59
N GLN A 148 -6.43 0.05 -28.56
CA GLN A 148 -6.73 1.49 -28.55
C GLN A 148 -7.56 1.97 -27.34
N ASN A 149 -8.40 1.08 -26.79
CA ASN A 149 -9.25 1.38 -25.62
C ASN A 149 -8.58 1.01 -24.29
N VAL A 150 -7.31 0.62 -24.28
CA VAL A 150 -6.57 0.26 -23.07
C VAL A 150 -5.71 1.45 -22.65
N LYS A 151 -5.90 1.89 -21.40
CA LYS A 151 -4.98 2.81 -20.74
C LYS A 151 -4.02 2.00 -19.90
N THR A 152 -2.73 2.16 -20.15
CA THR A 152 -1.67 1.49 -19.38
C THR A 152 -1.22 2.38 -18.24
N ALA A 153 -0.95 1.76 -17.08
CA ALA A 153 -0.26 2.41 -15.99
C ALA A 153 0.97 1.57 -15.62
N TYR A 154 2.08 2.23 -15.39
CA TYR A 154 3.32 1.60 -14.96
C TYR A 154 3.74 2.10 -13.59
N PHE A 155 3.86 1.19 -12.65
CA PHE A 155 4.36 1.46 -11.31
C PHE A 155 5.74 0.84 -11.14
N GLY A 156 6.78 1.66 -11.17
CA GLY A 156 8.18 1.25 -11.04
C GLY A 156 8.78 1.66 -9.69
N GLN A 157 9.96 1.13 -9.38
CA GLN A 157 10.69 1.45 -8.15
C GLN A 157 11.21 2.89 -8.09
N THR A 158 11.45 3.51 -9.25
CA THR A 158 12.00 4.87 -9.39
C THR A 158 11.20 5.62 -10.44
N ASN A 159 10.13 6.27 -10.02
CA ASN A 159 9.36 7.19 -10.88
C ASN A 159 9.64 8.66 -10.55
N ILE A 160 10.69 8.94 -9.76
CA ILE A 160 11.04 10.29 -9.31
C ILE A 160 11.28 11.22 -10.50
N ASP A 161 11.93 10.71 -11.55
CA ASP A 161 12.25 11.50 -12.76
C ASP A 161 11.00 11.91 -13.58
N ARG A 162 9.85 11.34 -13.27
CA ARG A 162 8.57 11.66 -13.94
C ARG A 162 7.74 12.71 -13.21
N LEU A 163 8.10 12.99 -11.96
CA LEU A 163 7.42 13.98 -11.14
C LEU A 163 8.10 15.34 -11.28
N ASP A 164 7.29 16.39 -11.32
CA ASP A 164 7.80 17.76 -11.28
C ASP A 164 8.13 18.14 -9.83
N PRO A 165 9.40 18.33 -9.47
CA PRO A 165 9.79 18.68 -8.10
C PRO A 165 9.24 20.03 -7.62
N GLY A 166 8.71 20.85 -8.52
CA GLY A 166 8.05 22.10 -8.19
C GLY A 166 6.57 21.98 -7.86
N ARG A 167 5.97 20.80 -8.01
CA ARG A 167 4.55 20.55 -7.76
C ARG A 167 4.31 19.82 -6.47
N THR A 168 3.18 20.13 -5.84
CA THR A 168 2.68 19.36 -4.71
C THR A 168 2.06 18.04 -5.16
N VAL A 169 1.88 17.08 -4.23
CA VAL A 169 1.21 15.81 -4.52
C VAL A 169 -0.22 16.05 -5.05
N GLU A 170 -0.94 17.03 -4.49
CA GLU A 170 -2.28 17.41 -4.95
C GLU A 170 -2.23 17.88 -6.42
N GLU A 171 -1.26 18.73 -6.77
CA GLU A 171 -1.11 19.27 -8.14
C GLU A 171 -0.70 18.21 -9.16
N GLU A 172 0.15 17.27 -8.78
CA GLU A 172 0.51 16.12 -9.62
C GLU A 172 -0.72 15.26 -9.95
N ILE A 173 -1.54 14.94 -8.94
CA ILE A 173 -2.78 14.17 -9.15
C ILE A 173 -3.76 14.92 -10.03
N LEU A 174 -3.91 16.24 -9.82
CA LEU A 174 -4.76 17.09 -10.68
C LEU A 174 -4.28 17.16 -12.13
N GLY A 175 -2.97 17.06 -12.34
CA GLY A 175 -2.36 17.09 -13.68
C GLY A 175 -2.62 15.82 -14.50
N VAL A 176 -2.95 14.69 -13.86
CA VAL A 176 -3.15 13.40 -14.56
C VAL A 176 -4.47 13.33 -15.31
N GLN A 177 -5.54 13.94 -14.81
CA GLN A 177 -6.85 13.95 -15.44
C GLN A 177 -7.51 15.33 -15.34
N GLN A 178 -7.98 15.83 -16.48
CA GLN A 178 -8.64 17.15 -16.57
C GLN A 178 -9.96 17.24 -15.77
N ASP A 179 -10.60 16.09 -15.50
CA ASP A 179 -11.89 16.02 -14.80
C ASP A 179 -11.76 15.92 -13.27
N TYR A 180 -10.55 15.86 -12.74
CA TYR A 180 -10.35 15.81 -11.29
C TYR A 180 -10.54 17.20 -10.67
N ASN A 181 -11.44 17.28 -9.69
CA ASN A 181 -11.54 18.44 -8.81
C ASN A 181 -10.63 18.24 -7.58
N LYS A 182 -10.36 19.33 -6.86
CA LYS A 182 -9.53 19.30 -5.66
C LYS A 182 -9.98 18.28 -4.61
N ASN A 183 -11.29 18.07 -4.45
CA ASN A 183 -11.81 17.10 -3.48
C ASN A 183 -11.49 15.67 -3.90
N ALA A 184 -11.59 15.35 -5.19
CA ALA A 184 -11.20 14.04 -5.72
C ALA A 184 -9.70 13.80 -5.57
N ALA A 185 -8.87 14.79 -5.88
CA ALA A 185 -7.42 14.70 -5.69
C ALA A 185 -7.05 14.49 -4.22
N ARG A 186 -7.65 15.23 -3.29
CA ARG A 186 -7.44 15.07 -1.85
C ARG A 186 -7.91 13.73 -1.30
N ASN A 187 -9.00 13.19 -1.81
CA ASN A 187 -9.45 11.83 -1.47
C ASN A 187 -8.42 10.77 -1.90
N ILE A 188 -7.81 10.94 -3.08
CA ILE A 188 -6.73 10.06 -3.55
C ILE A 188 -5.49 10.24 -2.67
N CYS A 189 -5.11 11.48 -2.35
CA CYS A 189 -4.01 11.75 -1.40
C CYS A 189 -4.24 11.03 -0.07
N GLY A 190 -5.43 11.18 0.53
CA GLY A 190 -5.78 10.53 1.79
C GLY A 190 -5.74 9.01 1.70
N ALA A 191 -6.29 8.43 0.61
CA ALA A 191 -6.22 6.98 0.36
C ALA A 191 -4.77 6.47 0.23
N MET A 192 -3.83 7.33 -0.19
CA MET A 192 -2.39 7.03 -0.30
C MET A 192 -1.60 7.52 0.92
N MET A 193 -2.24 7.81 2.04
CA MET A 193 -1.64 8.27 3.31
C MET A 193 -0.96 9.66 3.25
N PHE A 194 -1.26 10.47 2.25
CA PHE A 194 -0.88 11.89 2.22
C PHE A 194 -1.99 12.73 2.84
N GLU A 195 -2.13 12.68 4.17
CA GLU A 195 -3.17 13.38 4.90
C GLU A 195 -2.81 14.84 5.20
N GLY A 196 -3.83 15.72 5.24
CA GLY A 196 -3.70 17.11 5.62
C GLY A 196 -2.66 17.86 4.80
N ASP A 197 -1.69 18.50 5.47
CA ASP A 197 -0.64 19.30 4.84
C ASP A 197 0.39 18.47 4.04
N ASN A 198 0.42 17.14 4.21
CA ASN A 198 1.31 16.29 3.43
C ASN A 198 0.93 16.22 1.95
N ALA A 199 -0.34 16.46 1.61
CA ALA A 199 -0.79 16.56 0.22
C ALA A 199 -0.30 17.84 -0.49
N LEU A 200 0.15 18.82 0.30
CA LEU A 200 0.62 20.13 -0.18
C LEU A 200 2.16 20.27 -0.18
N LYS A 201 2.86 19.16 -0.02
CA LYS A 201 4.33 19.11 -0.08
C LYS A 201 4.82 18.67 -1.44
#